data_15121cddeebeb75ba928930cea6e726d
#
_entry.id   15121cddeebeb75ba928930cea6e726d
#
_cell.length_a   1.000
_cell.length_b   1.000
_cell.length_c   1.000
_cell.angle_alpha   90.00
_cell.angle_beta   90.00
_cell.angle_gamma   90.00
#
_symmetry.space_group_name_H-M   'P 1'
#
loop_
_entity.id
_entity.type
_entity.pdbx_description
1 polymer ?
#
loop_
_entity_poly.entity_id
_entity_poly.type
_entity_poly.pdbx_seq_one_letter_code
_entity_poly.pdbx_strand_id
1 'polypeptide(L)'
;IPYARGPIRSLPLEEAACEAKRLAGAGYRELVLTGIEISSWGHDLKNGQGLIDLVEAVCAAAPECRVRLGSLEPRTVTEDFCRRAAALPNLCPHFHLSMQSGCDATLKRMNRKYDSARYYESVTLLREHFDRPGITTDLIVGFPGETEEEFDQTLDFVRRCAFSAMHIFPYSRRTGTPAAALPGQVPKAEKEARARRAAAVEEELRAAWLERWVGETLTVLFEEEKEGLWRGHAPNYTEVFAPGEGLHNVIKEVKITGIHRDGLKGSVLE
;
A
#
# COMPACT_ATOMS: atom_id res chain seq x y z
N ILE A 1 -18.16 9.46 0.11
CA ILE A 1 -17.25 9.94 1.18
C ILE A 1 -17.59 11.38 1.57
N PRO A 2 -17.75 12.39 0.67
CA PRO A 2 -18.04 13.77 1.05
C PRO A 2 -19.28 13.93 1.93
N TYR A 3 -20.35 13.16 1.68
CA TYR A 3 -21.57 13.18 2.50
C TYR A 3 -21.37 12.66 3.94
N ALA A 4 -20.35 11.82 4.17
CA ALA A 4 -20.09 11.24 5.49
C ALA A 4 -18.96 11.95 6.24
N ARG A 5 -17.98 12.49 5.52
CA ARG A 5 -16.74 13.06 6.09
C ARG A 5 -16.55 14.55 5.82
N GLY A 6 -17.37 15.13 4.95
CA GLY A 6 -17.28 16.55 4.57
C GLY A 6 -16.16 16.82 3.55
N PRO A 7 -15.78 18.10 3.38
CA PRO A 7 -14.71 18.52 2.47
C PRO A 7 -13.33 18.09 3.00
N ILE A 8 -12.31 18.20 2.12
CA ILE A 8 -10.91 18.01 2.49
C ILE A 8 -10.55 18.96 3.64
N ARG A 9 -9.86 18.41 4.62
CA ARG A 9 -9.27 19.16 5.75
C ARG A 9 -7.89 18.60 6.01
N SER A 10 -6.88 19.34 5.62
CA SER A 10 -5.47 19.01 5.83
C SER A 10 -5.03 19.45 7.22
N LEU A 11 -4.34 18.58 7.95
CA LEU A 11 -3.61 19.01 9.14
C LEU A 11 -2.49 19.96 8.69
N PRO A 12 -2.33 21.15 9.28
CA PRO A 12 -1.23 22.05 8.95
C PRO A 12 0.14 21.37 9.07
N LEU A 13 1.05 21.71 8.17
CA LEU A 13 2.36 21.06 8.08
C LEU A 13 3.15 21.13 9.40
N GLU A 14 3.13 22.28 10.05
CA GLU A 14 3.83 22.50 11.33
C GLU A 14 3.22 21.65 12.46
N GLU A 15 1.91 21.49 12.48
CA GLU A 15 1.22 20.64 13.47
C GLU A 15 1.55 19.17 13.22
N ALA A 16 1.59 18.72 11.96
CA ALA A 16 1.97 17.36 11.61
C ALA A 16 3.42 17.05 12.00
N ALA A 17 4.35 17.97 11.74
CA ALA A 17 5.75 17.83 12.14
C ALA A 17 5.91 17.83 13.68
N CYS A 18 5.17 18.68 14.38
CA CYS A 18 5.17 18.71 15.85
C CYS A 18 4.65 17.40 16.45
N GLU A 19 3.57 16.84 15.89
CA GLU A 19 3.02 15.56 16.32
C GLU A 19 3.98 14.40 16.02
N ALA A 20 4.63 14.39 14.86
CA ALA A 20 5.65 13.39 14.53
C ALA A 20 6.81 13.40 15.55
N LYS A 21 7.31 14.60 15.90
CA LYS A 21 8.35 14.75 16.92
C LYS A 21 7.88 14.28 18.30
N ARG A 22 6.64 14.58 18.68
CA ARG A 22 6.04 14.13 19.95
C ARG A 22 5.96 12.61 20.01
N LEU A 23 5.52 11.96 18.94
CA LEU A 23 5.41 10.50 18.85
C LEU A 23 6.78 9.82 18.89
N ALA A 24 7.76 10.35 18.14
CA ALA A 24 9.14 9.86 18.21
C ALA A 24 9.72 9.96 19.64
N GLY A 25 9.52 11.08 20.30
CA GLY A 25 9.93 11.28 21.71
C GLY A 25 9.17 10.39 22.71
N ALA A 26 7.99 9.88 22.34
CA ALA A 26 7.24 8.89 23.12
C ALA A 26 7.72 7.43 22.87
N GLY A 27 8.72 7.23 22.00
CA GLY A 27 9.35 5.93 21.74
C GLY A 27 8.75 5.13 20.60
N TYR A 28 7.82 5.68 19.82
CA TYR A 28 7.34 5.01 18.61
C TYR A 28 8.47 4.90 17.57
N ARG A 29 8.54 3.77 16.88
CA ARG A 29 9.60 3.46 15.89
C ARG A 29 9.12 3.57 14.45
N GLU A 30 7.83 3.55 14.21
CA GLU A 30 7.23 3.76 12.89
C GLU A 30 6.02 4.69 13.00
N LEU A 31 5.90 5.64 12.09
CA LEU A 31 4.79 6.58 11.94
C LEU A 31 4.11 6.32 10.60
N VAL A 32 2.79 6.16 10.62
CA VAL A 32 2.02 5.98 9.39
C VAL A 32 1.24 7.24 9.08
N LEU A 33 1.59 7.91 7.98
CA LEU A 33 0.82 9.02 7.44
C LEU A 33 -0.42 8.46 6.75
N THR A 34 -1.58 8.73 7.31
CA THR A 34 -2.85 8.19 6.82
C THR A 34 -3.95 9.25 6.79
N GLY A 35 -5.02 8.94 6.09
CA GLY A 35 -6.22 9.77 5.97
C GLY A 35 -7.25 9.06 5.11
N ILE A 36 -8.38 9.71 4.89
CA ILE A 36 -9.41 9.22 3.95
C ILE A 36 -8.83 9.14 2.52
N GLU A 37 -8.02 10.14 2.15
CA GLU A 37 -7.32 10.26 0.89
C GLU A 37 -6.12 11.19 1.10
N ILE A 38 -4.97 10.63 1.50
CA ILE A 38 -3.77 11.43 1.80
C ILE A 38 -3.23 12.16 0.58
N SER A 39 -3.48 11.65 -0.62
CA SER A 39 -3.10 12.27 -1.89
C SER A 39 -3.68 13.67 -2.10
N SER A 40 -4.77 13.99 -1.40
CA SER A 40 -5.41 15.32 -1.47
C SER A 40 -4.89 16.30 -0.43
N TRP A 41 -3.93 15.91 0.42
CA TRP A 41 -3.37 16.81 1.42
C TRP A 41 -2.77 18.06 0.77
N GLY A 42 -3.05 19.21 1.35
CA GLY A 42 -2.60 20.50 0.88
C GLY A 42 -3.56 21.22 -0.08
N HIS A 43 -4.49 20.51 -0.73
CA HIS A 43 -5.40 21.12 -1.71
C HIS A 43 -6.30 22.23 -1.13
N ASP A 44 -6.65 22.13 0.14
CA ASP A 44 -7.46 23.12 0.87
C ASP A 44 -6.62 24.27 1.46
N LEU A 45 -5.31 24.10 1.62
CA LEU A 45 -4.42 25.07 2.23
C LEU A 45 -4.09 26.25 1.30
N LYS A 46 -4.19 26.06 -0.03
CA LYS A 46 -3.98 27.09 -1.07
C LYS A 46 -2.62 27.82 -0.98
N ASN A 47 -1.62 27.15 -0.45
CA ASN A 47 -0.26 27.68 -0.26
C ASN A 47 0.77 27.03 -1.19
N GLY A 48 0.34 26.18 -2.14
CA GLY A 48 1.17 25.48 -3.10
C GLY A 48 1.84 24.23 -2.54
N GLN A 49 1.62 23.88 -1.27
CA GLN A 49 2.13 22.65 -0.67
C GLN A 49 1.30 21.44 -1.11
N GLY A 50 1.96 20.29 -1.26
CA GLY A 50 1.37 19.00 -1.57
C GLY A 50 1.86 17.90 -0.64
N LEU A 51 1.40 16.68 -0.87
CA LEU A 51 1.71 15.54 0.00
C LEU A 51 3.22 15.36 0.24
N ILE A 52 4.05 15.56 -0.77
CA ILE A 52 5.50 15.36 -0.62
C ILE A 52 6.13 16.34 0.38
N ASP A 53 5.64 17.59 0.46
CA ASP A 53 6.11 18.57 1.43
C ASP A 53 5.78 18.12 2.86
N LEU A 54 4.61 17.53 3.08
CA LEU A 54 4.24 16.91 4.35
C LEU A 54 5.16 15.74 4.70
N VAL A 55 5.43 14.86 3.74
CA VAL A 55 6.30 13.68 3.94
C VAL A 55 7.70 14.13 4.35
N GLU A 56 8.29 15.10 3.65
CA GLU A 56 9.60 15.66 3.98
C GLU A 56 9.63 16.25 5.39
N ALA A 57 8.62 17.05 5.74
CA ALA A 57 8.54 17.67 7.06
C ALA A 57 8.43 16.65 8.20
N VAL A 58 7.62 15.60 8.02
CA VAL A 58 7.47 14.52 9.01
C VAL A 58 8.74 13.69 9.12
N CYS A 59 9.36 13.33 8.00
CA CYS A 59 10.64 12.60 8.00
C CYS A 59 11.74 13.39 8.71
N ALA A 60 11.83 14.69 8.46
CA ALA A 60 12.80 15.57 9.11
C ALA A 60 12.53 15.75 10.61
N ALA A 61 11.26 15.76 11.04
CA ALA A 61 10.86 15.95 12.44
C ALA A 61 11.08 14.69 13.30
N ALA A 62 11.11 13.50 12.69
CA ALA A 62 11.27 12.21 13.37
C ALA A 62 12.31 11.32 12.66
N PRO A 63 13.60 11.72 12.60
CA PRO A 63 14.62 11.03 11.81
C PRO A 63 14.93 9.61 12.31
N GLU A 64 14.65 9.29 13.56
CA GLU A 64 14.82 7.97 14.17
C GLU A 64 13.63 7.03 13.96
N CYS A 65 12.52 7.54 13.43
CA CYS A 65 11.34 6.75 13.13
C CYS A 65 11.28 6.43 11.64
N ARG A 66 10.81 5.24 11.29
CA ARG A 66 10.38 4.95 9.93
C ARG A 66 9.07 5.68 9.65
N VAL A 67 8.92 6.23 8.47
CA VAL A 67 7.69 6.88 8.01
C VAL A 67 7.09 6.04 6.88
N ARG A 68 5.84 5.67 7.02
CA ARG A 68 5.10 4.89 6.04
C ARG A 68 3.91 5.69 5.53
N LEU A 69 3.60 5.55 4.24
CA LEU A 69 2.45 6.18 3.64
C LEU A 69 1.24 5.23 3.63
N GLY A 70 0.06 5.76 3.90
CA GLY A 70 -1.20 5.10 3.61
C GLY A 70 -1.48 5.07 2.10
N SER A 71 -2.74 4.78 1.74
CA SER A 71 -3.13 4.61 0.34
C SER A 71 -2.94 5.86 -0.51
N LEU A 72 -2.26 5.68 -1.64
CA LEU A 72 -2.00 6.73 -2.62
C LEU A 72 -2.92 6.58 -3.85
N GLU A 73 -3.34 7.70 -4.39
CA GLU A 73 -3.89 7.74 -5.74
C GLU A 73 -2.74 7.69 -6.77
N PRO A 74 -2.87 6.92 -7.88
CA PRO A 74 -1.78 6.78 -8.86
C PRO A 74 -1.24 8.10 -9.39
N ARG A 75 -2.10 9.11 -9.60
CA ARG A 75 -1.69 10.42 -10.12
C ARG A 75 -0.78 11.22 -9.19
N THR A 76 -0.73 10.88 -7.90
CA THR A 76 0.18 11.50 -6.93
C THR A 76 1.63 11.06 -7.17
N VAL A 77 1.83 9.85 -7.71
CA VAL A 77 3.15 9.31 -8.01
C VAL A 77 3.65 9.93 -9.32
N THR A 78 4.39 11.02 -9.19
CA THR A 78 5.06 11.75 -10.29
C THR A 78 6.56 11.59 -10.15
N GLU A 79 7.31 11.95 -11.21
CA GLU A 79 8.78 11.96 -11.19
C GLU A 79 9.31 12.80 -10.02
N ASP A 80 8.75 14.01 -9.81
CA ASP A 80 9.17 14.87 -8.68
C ASP A 80 8.86 14.25 -7.32
N PHE A 81 7.68 13.64 -7.16
CA PHE A 81 7.34 12.90 -5.95
C PHE A 81 8.35 11.78 -5.68
N CYS A 82 8.63 10.92 -6.67
CA CYS A 82 9.53 9.79 -6.51
C CYS A 82 10.95 10.23 -6.20
N ARG A 83 11.48 11.23 -6.91
CA ARG A 83 12.81 11.79 -6.71
C ARG A 83 12.99 12.36 -5.28
N ARG A 84 12.02 13.14 -4.81
CA ARG A 84 12.04 13.74 -3.46
C ARG A 84 11.85 12.67 -2.38
N ALA A 85 10.91 11.77 -2.56
CA ALA A 85 10.63 10.70 -1.62
C ALA A 85 11.82 9.72 -1.48
N ALA A 86 12.49 9.36 -2.58
CA ALA A 86 13.66 8.49 -2.55
C ALA A 86 14.89 9.12 -1.85
N ALA A 87 14.93 10.44 -1.70
CA ALA A 87 15.98 11.13 -0.95
C ALA A 87 15.79 11.07 0.58
N LEU A 88 14.65 10.54 1.07
CA LEU A 88 14.32 10.47 2.49
C LEU A 88 14.74 9.11 3.09
N PRO A 89 15.79 9.07 3.93
CA PRO A 89 16.39 7.81 4.38
C PRO A 89 15.48 7.00 5.30
N ASN A 90 14.53 7.64 5.94
CA ASN A 90 13.59 7.00 6.87
C ASN A 90 12.19 6.78 6.29
N LEU A 91 11.95 7.11 5.01
CA LEU A 91 10.71 6.75 4.33
C LEU A 91 10.72 5.26 3.95
N CYS A 92 9.69 4.56 4.36
CA CYS A 92 9.52 3.15 3.99
C CYS A 92 9.27 3.00 2.48
N PRO A 93 10.03 2.15 1.76
CA PRO A 93 9.81 1.85 0.34
C PRO A 93 8.60 0.91 0.17
N HIS A 94 7.45 1.34 0.67
CA HIS A 94 6.17 0.65 0.57
C HIS A 94 5.10 1.63 0.09
N PHE A 95 4.40 1.27 -0.98
CA PHE A 95 3.39 2.12 -1.60
C PHE A 95 2.12 1.32 -1.88
N HIS A 96 1.07 1.66 -1.15
CA HIS A 96 -0.25 1.13 -1.45
C HIS A 96 -0.93 2.01 -2.50
N LEU A 97 -0.99 1.52 -3.75
CA LEU A 97 -1.62 2.22 -4.87
C LEU A 97 -3.02 1.64 -5.12
N SER A 98 -4.07 2.41 -4.90
CA SER A 98 -5.46 1.96 -5.10
C SER A 98 -5.78 1.77 -6.59
N MET A 99 -5.66 0.53 -7.11
CA MET A 99 -5.92 0.19 -8.52
C MET A 99 -7.41 0.04 -8.81
N GLN A 100 -8.10 -0.70 -8.00
CA GLN A 100 -9.52 -1.08 -8.10
C GLN A 100 -9.86 -2.02 -9.28
N SER A 101 -9.31 -1.81 -10.48
CA SER A 101 -9.41 -2.66 -11.67
C SER A 101 -8.21 -2.41 -12.58
N GLY A 102 -7.82 -3.41 -13.35
CA GLY A 102 -6.80 -3.30 -14.41
C GLY A 102 -7.38 -3.10 -15.82
N CYS A 103 -8.71 -3.00 -15.96
CA CYS A 103 -9.38 -2.77 -17.23
C CYS A 103 -9.94 -1.35 -17.32
N ASP A 104 -9.58 -0.62 -18.38
CA ASP A 104 -9.96 0.78 -18.57
C ASP A 104 -11.47 0.98 -18.68
N ALA A 105 -12.20 0.05 -19.30
CA ALA A 105 -13.65 0.12 -19.38
C ALA A 105 -14.29 0.03 -17.99
N THR A 106 -13.79 -0.85 -17.13
CA THR A 106 -14.23 -0.97 -15.74
C THR A 106 -13.85 0.24 -14.90
N LEU A 107 -12.61 0.74 -15.02
CA LEU A 107 -12.16 1.98 -14.35
C LEU A 107 -13.05 3.19 -14.72
N LYS A 108 -13.41 3.31 -15.98
CA LYS A 108 -14.33 4.35 -16.45
C LYS A 108 -15.73 4.23 -15.83
N ARG A 109 -16.29 3.00 -15.74
CA ARG A 109 -17.56 2.76 -15.04
C ARG A 109 -17.48 3.05 -13.54
N MET A 110 -16.32 2.81 -12.93
CA MET A 110 -16.03 3.17 -11.54
C MET A 110 -15.79 4.68 -11.35
N ASN A 111 -15.83 5.48 -12.41
CA ASN A 111 -15.53 6.93 -12.42
C ASN A 111 -14.12 7.26 -11.91
N ARG A 112 -13.15 6.38 -12.18
CA ARG A 112 -11.74 6.63 -11.84
C ARG A 112 -11.15 7.68 -12.79
N LYS A 113 -10.21 8.47 -12.28
CA LYS A 113 -9.58 9.60 -12.99
C LYS A 113 -8.21 9.22 -13.58
N TYR A 114 -7.94 7.95 -13.66
CA TYR A 114 -6.75 7.34 -14.25
C TYR A 114 -7.18 6.11 -15.04
N ASP A 115 -6.35 5.71 -15.98
CA ASP A 115 -6.41 4.48 -16.74
C ASP A 115 -5.28 3.51 -16.35
N SER A 116 -5.27 2.33 -16.94
CA SER A 116 -4.25 1.32 -16.69
C SER A 116 -2.85 1.79 -17.10
N ALA A 117 -2.72 2.58 -18.17
CA ALA A 117 -1.44 3.13 -18.61
C ALA A 117 -0.86 4.07 -17.58
N ARG A 118 -1.64 5.05 -17.08
CA ARG A 118 -1.22 5.97 -16.03
C ARG A 118 -0.90 5.25 -14.71
N TYR A 119 -1.67 4.22 -14.38
CA TYR A 119 -1.39 3.39 -13.21
C TYR A 119 -0.03 2.68 -13.34
N TYR A 120 0.23 2.06 -14.49
CA TYR A 120 1.47 1.33 -14.74
C TYR A 120 2.70 2.26 -14.76
N GLU A 121 2.55 3.48 -15.26
CA GLU A 121 3.57 4.53 -15.16
C GLU A 121 3.96 4.78 -13.69
N SER A 122 2.98 4.87 -12.79
CA SER A 122 3.25 5.02 -11.35
C SER A 122 4.05 3.85 -10.77
N VAL A 123 3.70 2.62 -11.15
CA VAL A 123 4.44 1.42 -10.73
C VAL A 123 5.88 1.46 -11.24
N THR A 124 6.07 1.89 -12.48
CA THR A 124 7.40 2.02 -13.12
C THR A 124 8.25 3.06 -12.41
N LEU A 125 7.72 4.27 -12.21
CA LEU A 125 8.42 5.35 -11.50
C LEU A 125 8.88 4.93 -10.09
N LEU A 126 8.02 4.25 -9.33
CA LEU A 126 8.41 3.76 -8.00
C LEU A 126 9.56 2.76 -8.08
N ARG A 127 9.58 1.88 -9.07
CA ARG A 127 10.67 0.90 -9.25
C ARG A 127 11.96 1.49 -9.78
N GLU A 128 11.89 2.58 -10.50
CA GLU A 128 13.08 3.31 -10.99
C GLU A 128 13.77 4.08 -9.86
N HIS A 129 13.01 4.59 -8.90
CA HIS A 129 13.53 5.42 -7.82
C HIS A 129 13.84 4.68 -6.51
N PHE A 130 13.21 3.52 -6.27
CA PHE A 130 13.38 2.75 -5.04
C PHE A 130 13.89 1.34 -5.33
N ASP A 131 14.82 0.87 -4.50
CA ASP A 131 15.29 -0.52 -4.59
C ASP A 131 14.21 -1.47 -4.06
N ARG A 132 13.71 -2.32 -4.95
CA ARG A 132 12.72 -3.36 -4.63
C ARG A 132 11.58 -2.88 -3.71
N PRO A 133 10.81 -1.83 -4.09
CA PRO A 133 9.74 -1.33 -3.26
C PRO A 133 8.59 -2.35 -3.15
N GLY A 134 8.00 -2.45 -1.97
CA GLY A 134 6.73 -3.16 -1.79
C GLY A 134 5.59 -2.34 -2.40
N ILE A 135 4.97 -2.84 -3.47
CA ILE A 135 3.80 -2.20 -4.08
C ILE A 135 2.59 -3.08 -3.82
N THR A 136 1.64 -2.55 -3.06
CA THR A 136 0.38 -3.23 -2.73
C THR A 136 -0.81 -2.51 -3.34
N THR A 137 -1.94 -3.22 -3.47
CA THR A 137 -3.12 -2.64 -4.09
C THR A 137 -4.42 -3.26 -3.59
N ASP A 138 -5.54 -2.57 -3.88
CA ASP A 138 -6.90 -3.09 -3.78
C ASP A 138 -7.43 -3.46 -5.16
N LEU A 139 -8.12 -4.60 -5.27
CA LEU A 139 -8.85 -5.05 -6.45
C LEU A 139 -10.31 -5.31 -6.11
N ILE A 140 -11.23 -4.71 -6.86
CA ILE A 140 -12.65 -4.98 -6.79
C ILE A 140 -13.04 -5.85 -7.99
N VAL A 141 -13.60 -7.03 -7.73
CA VAL A 141 -14.07 -7.95 -8.77
C VAL A 141 -15.60 -7.98 -8.86
N GLY A 142 -16.13 -8.14 -10.07
CA GLY A 142 -17.55 -8.19 -10.33
C GLY A 142 -18.25 -6.84 -10.12
N PHE A 143 -17.61 -5.75 -10.52
CA PHE A 143 -18.27 -4.44 -10.62
C PHE A 143 -19.40 -4.50 -11.66
N PRO A 144 -20.51 -3.73 -11.49
CA PRO A 144 -21.62 -3.77 -12.45
C PRO A 144 -21.16 -3.60 -13.90
N GLY A 145 -21.56 -4.54 -14.75
CA GLY A 145 -21.22 -4.58 -16.17
C GLY A 145 -19.82 -5.08 -16.50
N GLU A 146 -19.04 -5.55 -15.51
CA GLU A 146 -17.74 -6.20 -15.78
C GLU A 146 -17.96 -7.53 -16.51
N THR A 147 -17.41 -7.65 -17.73
CA THR A 147 -17.45 -8.90 -18.50
C THR A 147 -16.32 -9.85 -18.08
N GLU A 148 -16.35 -11.08 -18.61
CA GLU A 148 -15.28 -12.04 -18.37
C GLU A 148 -13.96 -11.58 -19.01
N GLU A 149 -14.03 -11.04 -20.22
CA GLU A 149 -12.87 -10.51 -20.94
C GLU A 149 -12.24 -9.32 -20.22
N GLU A 150 -13.04 -8.44 -19.63
CA GLU A 150 -12.56 -7.31 -18.84
C GLU A 150 -11.89 -7.76 -17.54
N PHE A 151 -12.43 -8.82 -16.93
CA PHE A 151 -11.81 -9.44 -15.76
C PHE A 151 -10.48 -10.13 -16.11
N ASP A 152 -10.41 -10.86 -17.23
CA ASP A 152 -9.16 -11.46 -17.71
C ASP A 152 -8.09 -10.38 -18.00
N GLN A 153 -8.46 -9.27 -18.66
CA GLN A 153 -7.57 -8.11 -18.84
C GLN A 153 -7.05 -7.58 -17.49
N THR A 154 -7.91 -7.55 -16.47
CA THR A 154 -7.51 -7.14 -15.13
C THR A 154 -6.47 -8.11 -14.54
N LEU A 155 -6.64 -9.42 -14.68
CA LEU A 155 -5.67 -10.40 -14.18
C LEU A 155 -4.31 -10.29 -14.91
N ASP A 156 -4.32 -10.08 -16.23
CA ASP A 156 -3.10 -9.88 -17.00
C ASP A 156 -2.37 -8.60 -16.58
N PHE A 157 -3.12 -7.53 -16.34
CA PHE A 157 -2.57 -6.28 -15.84
C PHE A 157 -1.97 -6.43 -14.43
N VAL A 158 -2.63 -7.17 -13.54
CA VAL A 158 -2.13 -7.50 -12.20
C VAL A 158 -0.79 -8.25 -12.28
N ARG A 159 -0.68 -9.26 -13.15
CA ARG A 159 0.59 -9.98 -13.37
C ARG A 159 1.69 -9.05 -13.89
N ARG A 160 1.35 -8.15 -14.82
CA ARG A 160 2.29 -7.15 -15.34
C ARG A 160 2.78 -6.19 -14.25
N CYS A 161 1.90 -5.77 -13.35
CA CYS A 161 2.25 -4.91 -12.22
C CYS A 161 3.11 -5.63 -11.17
N ALA A 162 3.03 -6.96 -11.04
CA ALA A 162 3.79 -7.78 -10.10
C ALA A 162 3.78 -7.21 -8.67
N PHE A 163 2.59 -7.10 -8.10
CA PHE A 163 2.38 -6.59 -6.74
C PHE A 163 3.02 -7.50 -5.68
N SER A 164 3.46 -6.91 -4.56
CA SER A 164 3.94 -7.67 -3.39
C SER A 164 2.80 -8.30 -2.59
N ALA A 165 1.62 -7.67 -2.59
CA ALA A 165 0.38 -8.20 -2.03
C ALA A 165 -0.83 -7.45 -2.59
N MET A 166 -2.01 -8.07 -2.54
CA MET A 166 -3.26 -7.47 -2.97
C MET A 166 -4.40 -7.77 -1.99
N HIS A 167 -5.30 -6.80 -1.82
CA HIS A 167 -6.58 -7.01 -1.15
C HIS A 167 -7.67 -7.15 -2.22
N ILE A 168 -8.37 -8.26 -2.20
CA ILE A 168 -9.37 -8.61 -3.22
C ILE A 168 -10.77 -8.55 -2.60
N PHE A 169 -11.62 -7.70 -3.18
CA PHE A 169 -12.98 -7.47 -2.71
C PHE A 169 -14.01 -7.81 -3.78
N PRO A 170 -14.90 -8.78 -3.56
CA PRO A 170 -16.10 -8.86 -4.36
C PRO A 170 -16.91 -7.56 -4.23
N TYR A 171 -17.35 -7.00 -5.36
CA TYR A 171 -18.17 -5.79 -5.32
C TYR A 171 -19.38 -5.96 -4.40
N SER A 172 -19.52 -5.06 -3.45
CA SER A 172 -20.64 -4.99 -2.52
C SER A 172 -21.57 -3.83 -2.89
N ARG A 173 -22.82 -4.17 -3.21
CA ARG A 173 -23.85 -3.19 -3.55
C ARG A 173 -24.23 -2.40 -2.30
N ARG A 174 -24.05 -1.08 -2.35
CA ARG A 174 -24.40 -0.17 -1.24
C ARG A 174 -25.54 0.75 -1.68
N THR A 175 -26.66 0.68 -1.01
CA THR A 175 -27.84 1.56 -1.26
C THR A 175 -27.42 3.03 -1.23
N GLY A 176 -27.96 3.82 -2.16
CA GLY A 176 -27.66 5.25 -2.27
C GLY A 176 -26.38 5.59 -3.06
N THR A 177 -25.64 4.60 -3.56
CA THR A 177 -24.51 4.85 -4.45
C THR A 177 -24.91 4.75 -5.93
N PRO A 178 -24.31 5.55 -6.85
CA PRO A 178 -24.55 5.41 -8.29
C PRO A 178 -24.34 3.98 -8.80
N ALA A 179 -23.30 3.30 -8.33
CA ALA A 179 -22.97 1.93 -8.73
C ALA A 179 -24.08 0.92 -8.36
N ALA A 180 -24.83 1.17 -7.29
CA ALA A 180 -25.95 0.29 -6.91
C ALA A 180 -27.13 0.33 -7.90
N ALA A 181 -27.23 1.41 -8.69
CA ALA A 181 -28.26 1.60 -9.70
C ALA A 181 -27.82 1.20 -11.12
N LEU A 182 -26.54 0.90 -11.33
CA LEU A 182 -26.03 0.47 -12.64
C LEU A 182 -26.65 -0.86 -13.08
N PRO A 183 -26.97 -1.01 -14.38
CA PRO A 183 -27.36 -2.30 -14.94
C PRO A 183 -26.20 -3.29 -14.93
N GLY A 184 -26.48 -4.55 -15.21
CA GLY A 184 -25.45 -5.59 -15.31
C GLY A 184 -24.83 -5.95 -13.97
N GLN A 185 -25.61 -5.96 -12.89
CA GLN A 185 -25.14 -6.43 -11.58
C GLN A 185 -24.69 -7.89 -11.68
N VAL A 186 -23.42 -8.14 -11.38
CA VAL A 186 -22.81 -9.48 -11.46
C VAL A 186 -23.36 -10.35 -10.32
N PRO A 187 -23.79 -11.61 -10.60
CA PRO A 187 -24.27 -12.55 -9.60
C PRO A 187 -23.21 -12.83 -8.51
N LYS A 188 -23.69 -13.13 -7.28
CA LYS A 188 -22.78 -13.40 -6.14
C LYS A 188 -21.82 -14.57 -6.44
N ALA A 189 -22.31 -15.66 -6.97
CA ALA A 189 -21.48 -16.83 -7.30
C ALA A 189 -20.36 -16.52 -8.30
N GLU A 190 -20.64 -15.65 -9.29
CA GLU A 190 -19.65 -15.21 -10.27
C GLU A 190 -18.59 -14.30 -9.63
N LYS A 191 -19.01 -13.34 -8.79
CA LYS A 191 -18.07 -12.51 -8.02
C LYS A 191 -17.14 -13.36 -7.13
N GLU A 192 -17.67 -14.36 -6.47
CA GLU A 192 -16.89 -15.30 -5.65
C GLU A 192 -15.93 -16.14 -6.50
N ALA A 193 -16.35 -16.56 -7.69
CA ALA A 193 -15.49 -17.28 -8.63
C ALA A 193 -14.33 -16.39 -9.11
N ARG A 194 -14.63 -15.14 -9.50
CA ARG A 194 -13.60 -14.17 -9.88
C ARG A 194 -12.65 -13.85 -8.72
N ALA A 195 -13.17 -13.69 -7.51
CA ALA A 195 -12.33 -13.48 -6.33
C ALA A 195 -11.36 -14.63 -6.07
N ARG A 196 -11.80 -15.89 -6.22
CA ARG A 196 -10.90 -17.06 -6.11
C ARG A 196 -9.81 -17.07 -7.18
N ARG A 197 -10.14 -16.74 -8.43
CA ARG A 197 -9.14 -16.65 -9.53
C ARG A 197 -8.14 -15.53 -9.27
N ALA A 198 -8.60 -14.37 -8.80
CA ALA A 198 -7.73 -13.26 -8.44
C ALA A 198 -6.82 -13.61 -7.25
N ALA A 199 -7.35 -14.35 -6.25
CA ALA A 199 -6.56 -14.83 -5.11
C ALA A 199 -5.45 -15.78 -5.54
N ALA A 200 -5.71 -16.69 -6.49
CA ALA A 200 -4.68 -17.57 -7.02
C ALA A 200 -3.53 -16.78 -7.70
N VAL A 201 -3.87 -15.72 -8.46
CA VAL A 201 -2.85 -14.83 -9.05
C VAL A 201 -2.09 -14.07 -7.97
N GLU A 202 -2.77 -13.62 -6.93
CA GLU A 202 -2.12 -12.96 -5.78
C GLU A 202 -1.13 -13.89 -5.09
N GLU A 203 -1.51 -15.15 -4.83
CA GLU A 203 -0.63 -16.16 -4.23
C GLU A 203 0.64 -16.40 -5.09
N GLU A 204 0.49 -16.50 -6.41
CA GLU A 204 1.63 -16.62 -7.34
C GLU A 204 2.59 -15.42 -7.22
N LEU A 205 2.05 -14.20 -7.23
CA LEU A 205 2.85 -12.98 -7.16
C LEU A 205 3.51 -12.79 -5.79
N ARG A 206 2.78 -13.09 -4.72
CA ARG A 206 3.30 -13.03 -3.35
C ARG A 206 4.42 -14.05 -3.14
N ALA A 207 4.25 -15.28 -3.61
CA ALA A 207 5.31 -16.28 -3.54
C ALA A 207 6.58 -15.82 -4.26
N ALA A 208 6.43 -15.29 -5.50
CA ALA A 208 7.54 -14.74 -6.27
C ALA A 208 8.19 -13.52 -5.59
N TRP A 209 7.41 -12.69 -4.88
CA TRP A 209 7.92 -11.59 -4.09
C TRP A 209 8.73 -12.06 -2.89
N LEU A 210 8.19 -13.01 -2.11
CA LEU A 210 8.84 -13.52 -0.91
C LEU A 210 10.15 -14.26 -1.23
N GLU A 211 10.18 -15.04 -2.32
CA GLU A 211 11.37 -15.78 -2.74
C GLU A 211 12.58 -14.87 -2.99
N ARG A 212 12.36 -13.64 -3.44
CA ARG A 212 13.42 -12.64 -3.66
C ARG A 212 14.21 -12.27 -2.40
N TRP A 213 13.64 -12.50 -1.24
CA TRP A 213 14.21 -12.11 0.04
C TRP A 213 14.88 -13.25 0.79
N VAL A 214 14.68 -14.50 0.33
CA VAL A 214 15.34 -15.66 0.94
C VAL A 214 16.85 -15.56 0.75
N GLY A 215 17.58 -15.61 1.88
CA GLY A 215 19.03 -15.40 1.89
C GLY A 215 19.47 -13.94 2.06
N GLU A 216 18.56 -12.97 2.00
CA GLU A 216 18.83 -11.55 2.26
C GLU A 216 18.77 -11.22 3.76
N THR A 217 19.23 -10.04 4.12
CA THR A 217 19.05 -9.46 5.46
C THR A 217 18.06 -8.31 5.40
N LEU A 218 17.05 -8.32 6.25
CA LEU A 218 16.05 -7.26 6.35
C LEU A 218 16.07 -6.65 7.75
N THR A 219 15.90 -5.32 7.79
CA THR A 219 15.65 -4.59 9.04
C THR A 219 14.18 -4.72 9.40
N VAL A 220 13.85 -5.31 10.54
CA VAL A 220 12.47 -5.62 10.96
C VAL A 220 12.12 -4.87 12.22
N LEU A 221 10.99 -4.16 12.24
CA LEU A 221 10.34 -3.68 13.45
C LEU A 221 9.42 -4.78 13.98
N PHE A 222 9.74 -5.33 15.13
CA PHE A 222 8.92 -6.35 15.78
C PHE A 222 7.81 -5.72 16.61
N GLU A 223 6.61 -6.30 16.54
CA GLU A 223 5.38 -5.73 17.09
C GLU A 223 4.75 -6.64 18.13
N GLU A 224 4.58 -7.90 17.83
CA GLU A 224 3.90 -8.86 18.71
C GLU A 224 4.54 -10.24 18.68
N GLU A 225 4.40 -10.96 19.77
CA GLU A 225 4.76 -12.39 19.86
C GLU A 225 3.52 -13.23 19.59
N LYS A 226 3.65 -14.22 18.71
CA LYS A 226 2.59 -15.16 18.39
C LYS A 226 3.15 -16.54 18.14
N GLU A 227 2.64 -17.54 18.88
CA GLU A 227 3.02 -18.94 18.74
C GLU A 227 4.55 -19.19 18.93
N GLY A 228 5.20 -18.44 19.81
CA GLY A 228 6.62 -18.54 20.10
C GLY A 228 7.55 -17.88 19.08
N LEU A 229 7.00 -17.11 18.15
CA LEU A 229 7.75 -16.28 17.21
C LEU A 229 7.34 -14.82 17.35
N TRP A 230 8.31 -13.94 17.28
CA TRP A 230 8.06 -12.52 17.11
C TRP A 230 7.71 -12.23 15.67
N ARG A 231 6.66 -11.45 15.49
CA ARG A 231 6.15 -10.97 14.21
C ARG A 231 6.41 -9.49 14.08
N GLY A 232 6.87 -9.06 12.91
CA GLY A 232 7.11 -7.67 12.61
C GLY A 232 7.13 -7.41 11.11
N HIS A 233 7.39 -6.15 10.72
CA HIS A 233 7.42 -5.76 9.33
C HIS A 233 8.75 -5.15 8.92
N ALA A 234 9.21 -5.54 7.74
CA ALA A 234 10.31 -4.87 7.06
C ALA A 234 9.85 -3.49 6.49
N PRO A 235 10.76 -2.58 6.11
CA PRO A 235 10.38 -1.30 5.53
C PRO A 235 9.49 -1.41 4.29
N ASN A 236 9.66 -2.44 3.46
CA ASN A 236 8.82 -2.75 2.29
C ASN A 236 7.48 -3.43 2.62
N TYR A 237 7.12 -3.46 3.90
CA TYR A 237 5.89 -4.05 4.46
C TYR A 237 5.81 -5.58 4.40
N THR A 238 6.91 -6.26 4.06
CA THR A 238 6.95 -7.72 4.14
C THR A 238 6.93 -8.16 5.60
N GLU A 239 6.02 -9.06 5.93
CA GLU A 239 5.91 -9.64 7.26
C GLU A 239 7.07 -10.62 7.52
N VAL A 240 7.67 -10.55 8.70
CA VAL A 240 8.81 -11.38 9.08
C VAL A 240 8.60 -11.98 10.46
N PHE A 241 8.85 -13.28 10.58
CA PHE A 241 8.80 -14.04 11.82
C PHE A 241 10.22 -14.46 12.25
N ALA A 242 10.56 -14.25 13.51
CA ALA A 242 11.83 -14.67 14.06
C ALA A 242 11.70 -15.08 15.53
N PRO A 243 12.48 -16.07 16.02
CA PRO A 243 12.60 -16.33 17.46
C PRO A 243 13.38 -15.19 18.13
N GLY A 244 13.13 -14.98 19.41
CA GLY A 244 13.84 -13.97 20.21
C GLY A 244 13.13 -13.70 21.52
N GLU A 245 13.71 -12.83 22.34
CA GLU A 245 13.13 -12.38 23.61
C GLU A 245 13.12 -10.85 23.65
N GLY A 246 12.03 -10.27 24.18
CA GLY A 246 11.93 -8.83 24.42
C GLY A 246 11.98 -7.96 23.17
N LEU A 247 11.49 -8.45 22.04
CA LEU A 247 11.57 -7.73 20.76
C LEU A 247 10.43 -6.72 20.52
N HIS A 248 9.47 -6.57 21.44
CA HIS A 248 8.38 -5.61 21.27
C HIS A 248 8.89 -4.19 21.02
N ASN A 249 8.45 -3.58 19.92
CA ASN A 249 8.84 -2.22 19.49
C ASN A 249 10.37 -2.06 19.27
N VAL A 250 11.05 -3.14 18.88
CA VAL A 250 12.49 -3.16 18.61
C VAL A 250 12.74 -3.37 17.12
N ILE A 251 13.68 -2.59 16.57
CA ILE A 251 14.17 -2.78 15.21
C ILE A 251 15.43 -3.63 15.26
N LYS A 252 15.45 -4.73 14.51
CA LYS A 252 16.60 -5.64 14.38
C LYS A 252 16.85 -6.03 12.93
N GLU A 253 18.10 -6.34 12.64
CA GLU A 253 18.45 -7.03 11.40
C GLU A 253 18.14 -8.51 11.51
N VAL A 254 17.51 -9.06 10.47
CA VAL A 254 17.06 -10.45 10.41
C VAL A 254 17.59 -11.08 9.13
N LYS A 255 18.37 -12.14 9.25
CA LYS A 255 18.78 -13.00 8.14
C LYS A 255 17.61 -13.89 7.76
N ILE A 256 17.10 -13.72 6.55
CA ILE A 256 15.94 -14.48 6.05
C ILE A 256 16.38 -15.89 5.66
N THR A 257 15.73 -16.88 6.21
CA THR A 257 16.05 -18.32 6.01
C THR A 257 15.02 -19.04 5.15
N GLY A 258 13.85 -18.45 4.93
CA GLY A 258 12.81 -19.07 4.11
C GLY A 258 11.47 -18.35 4.20
N ILE A 259 10.49 -18.89 3.50
CA ILE A 259 9.09 -18.46 3.53
C ILE A 259 8.38 -19.14 4.72
N HIS A 260 7.49 -18.43 5.37
CA HIS A 260 6.65 -18.92 6.45
C HIS A 260 5.26 -18.29 6.35
N ARG A 261 4.23 -19.10 6.11
CA ARG A 261 2.85 -18.63 5.86
C ARG A 261 2.85 -17.61 4.71
N ASP A 262 2.27 -16.44 4.96
CA ASP A 262 2.16 -15.34 4.01
C ASP A 262 3.33 -14.34 4.09
N GLY A 263 4.39 -14.68 4.83
CA GLY A 263 5.56 -13.86 5.06
C GLY A 263 6.86 -14.66 5.04
N LEU A 264 7.87 -14.11 5.66
CA LEU A 264 9.23 -14.65 5.74
C LEU A 264 9.53 -15.14 7.17
N LYS A 265 10.48 -16.07 7.30
CA LYS A 265 11.10 -16.39 8.59
C LYS A 265 12.60 -16.16 8.52
N GLY A 266 13.18 -15.83 9.68
CA GLY A 266 14.61 -15.59 9.76
C GLY A 266 15.16 -15.73 11.16
N SER A 267 16.44 -15.39 11.29
CA SER A 267 17.16 -15.33 12.57
C SER A 267 17.62 -13.91 12.82
N VAL A 268 17.35 -13.40 14.02
CA VAL A 268 17.83 -12.08 14.44
C VAL A 268 19.34 -12.11 14.48
N LEU A 269 19.99 -11.11 13.91
CA LEU A 269 21.44 -10.91 13.99
C LEU A 269 21.77 -10.17 15.30
N GLU A 270 22.90 -10.53 15.90
CA GLU A 270 23.39 -9.93 17.16
C GLU A 270 23.80 -8.46 17.00
#